data_686d82ff57186083ebdbb786a57ad1c3
#
_entry.id   686d82ff57186083ebdbb786a57ad1c3
#
_cell.length_a   1.000
_cell.length_b   1.000
_cell.length_c   1.000
_cell.angle_alpha   90.00
_cell.angle_beta   90.00
_cell.angle_gamma   90.00
#
_symmetry.space_group_name_H-M   'P 1'
#
loop_
_entity.id
_entity.type
_entity.pdbx_description
1 polymer ?
#
loop_
_entity_poly.entity_id
_entity_poly.type
_entity_poly.pdbx_seq_one_letter_code
_entity_poly.pdbx_strand_id
1 'polypeptide(L)'
;MNKRTRRILPQMAVPLLALAAMPSLASTALVLHNANIYTGAALTPRAEAVVVVDGRIIYVGSGAEALRQAPPDARKVDLGGLTVLPGLTDSHAHLSGIGWRELYFDLTGVPSLAALQQRLRERAANDKGAWIVGRGWIESRWSPAAFPVRQDIDLVVADRPVVLERIDGHAIVVNSLALNVAGITRDTPNPPGGEILKDPMTGEPTGMLIDNARPLVEDLVPLPTDSETKLALETGANRSLRVGWTQLQYAGTTDTEIRLLCELYAERRIALRMYAAMEGPGPDAERFLTMGRGEKSCDDRLVVRGIKLYMDGALGSRGAALLAPYSDSPESVGLLRNEPDVILRIATEALRKGIQVETHAIGDRGNRLVLDAYERAFAAVPVSQRLVAEPRFRIEHAQVLAPADIPRFAKLGVIASMQTSHAISDMYFAPSRLGPDRVKGAYAWRSLLDAGAIITGGTDAPVELGDPIIEFYAAVTRRALDGYAGPDWGLEQRLTREEALRLLTYWPAYAAFQEGERGTIEVGKLADFTVLSADIMQVPDARILKARVVYTIIGGEVVYREATAQER
;
A
#
# COMPACT_ATOMS: atom_id res chain seq x y z
N MET A 1 17.61 77.10 -48.34
CA MET A 1 18.22 77.37 -47.02
C MET A 1 17.44 76.57 -45.98
N ASN A 2 17.93 75.42 -45.59
CA ASN A 2 17.26 74.62 -44.60
C ASN A 2 18.27 74.27 -43.50
N LYS A 3 18.06 74.79 -42.31
CA LYS A 3 18.84 74.54 -41.11
C LYS A 3 18.41 73.24 -40.52
N ARG A 4 19.29 72.24 -40.51
CA ARG A 4 19.13 70.98 -39.75
C ARG A 4 19.57 71.21 -38.30
N THR A 5 18.62 71.17 -37.38
CA THR A 5 18.83 71.15 -35.95
C THR A 5 19.20 69.73 -35.51
N ARG A 6 20.40 69.51 -34.96
CA ARG A 6 20.85 68.28 -34.30
C ARG A 6 20.17 68.20 -32.93
N ARG A 7 19.32 67.15 -32.72
CA ARG A 7 18.84 66.80 -31.39
C ARG A 7 19.91 65.93 -30.70
N ILE A 8 20.41 66.37 -29.57
CA ILE A 8 21.25 65.66 -28.65
C ILE A 8 20.31 64.74 -27.81
N LEU A 9 20.47 63.41 -27.89
CA LEU A 9 19.78 62.48 -27.02
C LEU A 9 20.55 62.39 -25.69
N PRO A 10 19.87 62.39 -24.53
CA PRO A 10 20.53 62.17 -23.27
C PRO A 10 20.94 60.71 -23.11
N GLN A 11 22.18 60.48 -22.65
CA GLN A 11 22.68 59.18 -22.23
C GLN A 11 21.88 58.71 -21.01
N MET A 12 21.08 57.64 -21.16
CA MET A 12 20.50 56.93 -20.05
C MET A 12 21.61 56.12 -19.34
N ALA A 13 21.91 56.47 -18.11
CA ALA A 13 22.69 55.67 -17.20
C ALA A 13 21.89 54.39 -16.84
N VAL A 14 22.40 53.20 -17.22
CA VAL A 14 21.87 51.91 -16.80
C VAL A 14 22.31 51.70 -15.34
N PRO A 15 21.38 51.57 -14.39
CA PRO A 15 21.78 51.20 -13.03
C PRO A 15 22.33 49.78 -13.04
N LEU A 16 23.57 49.60 -12.56
CA LEU A 16 24.09 48.28 -12.18
C LEU A 16 23.16 47.73 -11.08
N LEU A 17 22.31 46.77 -11.44
CA LEU A 17 21.65 45.91 -10.42
C LEU A 17 22.75 45.11 -9.75
N ALA A 18 23.03 45.44 -8.49
CA ALA A 18 23.78 44.56 -7.59
C ALA A 18 23.01 43.23 -7.50
N LEU A 19 23.58 42.16 -8.04
CA LEU A 19 23.14 40.79 -7.71
C LEU A 19 23.26 40.64 -6.20
N ALA A 20 22.16 40.79 -5.49
CA ALA A 20 22.07 40.33 -4.12
C ALA A 20 22.34 38.81 -4.14
N ALA A 21 23.43 38.38 -3.52
CA ALA A 21 23.72 36.98 -3.29
C ALA A 21 22.50 36.39 -2.57
N MET A 22 21.77 35.48 -3.24
CA MET A 22 20.74 34.68 -2.55
C MET A 22 21.44 33.98 -1.39
N PRO A 23 20.84 33.99 -0.19
CA PRO A 23 21.41 33.23 0.91
C PRO A 23 21.52 31.78 0.43
N SER A 24 22.74 31.22 0.47
CA SER A 24 22.97 29.80 0.32
C SER A 24 22.04 29.11 1.28
N LEU A 25 21.10 28.28 0.77
CA LEU A 25 20.34 27.36 1.59
C LEU A 25 21.39 26.57 2.38
N ALA A 26 21.37 26.69 3.71
CA ALA A 26 22.29 25.96 4.56
C ALA A 26 22.19 24.48 4.17
N SER A 27 23.33 23.85 3.84
CA SER A 27 23.40 22.43 3.49
C SER A 27 22.77 21.62 4.61
N THR A 28 21.80 20.78 4.27
CA THR A 28 21.18 19.87 5.25
C THR A 28 22.09 18.65 5.40
N ALA A 29 23.10 18.76 6.26
CA ALA A 29 24.02 17.66 6.51
C ALA A 29 23.64 16.88 7.78
N LEU A 30 23.67 15.55 7.70
CA LEU A 30 23.34 14.62 8.79
C LEU A 30 24.42 13.54 8.89
N VAL A 31 24.83 13.22 10.10
CA VAL A 31 25.66 12.04 10.41
C VAL A 31 24.85 11.13 11.34
N LEU A 32 24.60 9.92 10.91
CA LEU A 32 24.15 8.84 11.78
C LEU A 32 25.38 8.01 12.15
N HIS A 33 25.66 7.83 13.43
CA HIS A 33 26.84 7.08 13.89
C HIS A 33 26.51 6.20 15.10
N ASN A 34 27.47 5.34 15.49
CA ASN A 34 27.29 4.37 16.55
C ASN A 34 26.04 3.50 16.30
N ALA A 35 25.91 3.00 15.09
CA ALA A 35 24.76 2.26 14.59
C ALA A 35 25.15 0.86 14.14
N ASN A 36 24.16 -0.04 14.12
CA ASN A 36 24.26 -1.35 13.52
C ASN A 36 23.58 -1.32 12.14
N ILE A 37 24.34 -0.98 11.09
CA ILE A 37 23.81 -0.73 9.75
C ILE A 37 23.89 -1.96 8.88
N TYR A 38 22.76 -2.42 8.35
CA TYR A 38 22.64 -3.36 7.25
C TYR A 38 22.45 -2.58 5.96
N THR A 39 23.45 -2.58 5.09
CA THR A 39 23.41 -1.72 3.89
C THR A 39 22.55 -2.32 2.77
N GLY A 40 22.34 -3.63 2.77
CA GLY A 40 21.75 -4.35 1.64
C GLY A 40 22.67 -4.46 0.41
N ALA A 41 23.85 -3.82 0.44
CA ALA A 41 24.84 -3.84 -0.64
C ALA A 41 25.77 -5.05 -0.51
N ALA A 42 26.16 -5.65 -1.66
CA ALA A 42 26.98 -6.85 -1.66
C ALA A 42 28.43 -6.59 -1.21
N LEU A 43 29.00 -5.44 -1.59
CA LEU A 43 30.41 -5.12 -1.32
C LEU A 43 30.67 -4.61 0.09
N THR A 44 29.69 -3.96 0.71
CA THR A 44 29.79 -3.39 2.06
C THR A 44 28.54 -3.72 2.85
N PRO A 45 28.33 -4.99 3.23
CA PRO A 45 27.06 -5.42 3.79
C PRO A 45 26.75 -4.82 5.17
N ARG A 46 27.78 -4.31 5.88
CA ARG A 46 27.67 -3.74 7.24
C ARG A 46 28.45 -2.44 7.34
N ALA A 47 27.92 -1.51 8.15
CA ALA A 47 28.59 -0.25 8.49
C ALA A 47 28.20 0.18 9.92
N GLU A 48 28.90 1.20 10.45
CA GLU A 48 28.65 1.80 11.77
C GLU A 48 28.08 3.22 11.65
N ALA A 49 28.27 3.86 10.48
CA ALA A 49 27.87 5.23 10.26
C ALA A 49 27.59 5.54 8.79
N VAL A 50 26.79 6.58 8.57
CA VAL A 50 26.56 7.21 7.26
C VAL A 50 26.67 8.73 7.40
N VAL A 51 27.15 9.39 6.34
CA VAL A 51 27.13 10.84 6.20
C VAL A 51 26.20 11.20 5.03
N VAL A 52 25.30 12.12 5.27
CA VAL A 52 24.30 12.60 4.32
C VAL A 52 24.52 14.08 4.07
N VAL A 53 24.44 14.50 2.82
CA VAL A 53 24.43 15.92 2.41
C VAL A 53 23.36 16.10 1.35
N ASP A 54 22.49 17.08 1.52
CA ASP A 54 21.42 17.42 0.59
C ASP A 54 20.56 16.21 0.16
N GLY A 55 20.22 15.38 1.16
CA GLY A 55 19.37 14.22 0.98
C GLY A 55 20.02 12.99 0.34
N ARG A 56 21.35 13.04 0.06
CA ARG A 56 22.11 11.92 -0.52
C ARG A 56 23.23 11.44 0.39
N ILE A 57 23.47 10.15 0.34
CA ILE A 57 24.56 9.50 1.08
C ILE A 57 25.88 9.85 0.41
N ILE A 58 26.81 10.43 1.17
CA ILE A 58 28.19 10.74 0.68
C ILE A 58 29.25 9.83 1.28
N TYR A 59 28.95 9.15 2.40
CA TYR A 59 29.84 8.19 3.03
C TYR A 59 29.07 7.08 3.74
N VAL A 60 29.60 5.85 3.68
CA VAL A 60 29.13 4.66 4.42
C VAL A 60 30.35 3.92 4.95
N GLY A 61 30.44 3.66 6.25
CA GLY A 61 31.56 2.93 6.81
C GLY A 61 31.71 3.06 8.33
N SER A 62 32.95 3.26 8.82
CA SER A 62 33.23 3.38 10.24
C SER A 62 32.78 4.73 10.82
N GLY A 63 32.41 4.73 12.11
CA GLY A 63 31.98 5.93 12.81
C GLY A 63 33.09 7.01 12.89
N ALA A 64 34.33 6.61 13.09
CA ALA A 64 35.46 7.55 13.17
C ALA A 64 35.70 8.31 11.87
N GLU A 65 35.61 7.60 10.72
CA GLU A 65 35.79 8.22 9.41
C GLU A 65 34.60 9.10 9.04
N ALA A 66 33.36 8.64 9.33
CA ALA A 66 32.16 9.43 9.11
C ALA A 66 32.23 10.80 9.79
N LEU A 67 32.68 10.84 11.06
CA LEU A 67 32.85 12.09 11.82
C LEU A 67 33.93 13.00 11.23
N ARG A 68 34.95 12.45 10.56
CA ARG A 68 36.01 13.23 9.88
C ARG A 68 35.53 13.80 8.54
N GLN A 69 34.73 13.05 7.81
CA GLN A 69 34.20 13.45 6.48
C GLN A 69 32.96 14.34 6.58
N ALA A 70 32.33 14.41 7.75
CA ALA A 70 31.14 15.21 7.96
C ALA A 70 31.44 16.72 7.80
N PRO A 71 30.55 17.49 7.13
CA PRO A 71 30.58 18.93 7.17
C PRO A 71 30.62 19.45 8.63
N PRO A 72 31.31 20.58 8.91
CA PRO A 72 31.42 21.10 10.28
C PRO A 72 30.08 21.40 10.96
N ASP A 73 29.09 21.79 10.18
CA ASP A 73 27.73 22.14 10.61
C ASP A 73 26.75 20.95 10.55
N ALA A 74 27.22 19.75 10.21
CA ALA A 74 26.39 18.57 10.14
C ALA A 74 25.77 18.23 11.51
N ARG A 75 24.46 17.98 11.51
CA ARG A 75 23.76 17.41 12.66
C ARG A 75 24.28 15.99 12.92
N LYS A 76 24.79 15.72 14.11
CA LYS A 76 25.30 14.41 14.51
C LYS A 76 24.26 13.72 15.41
N VAL A 77 23.89 12.50 15.05
CA VAL A 77 22.93 11.68 15.79
C VAL A 77 23.62 10.38 16.20
N ASP A 78 23.85 10.23 17.50
CA ASP A 78 24.32 8.97 18.09
C ASP A 78 23.13 8.01 18.21
N LEU A 79 23.18 6.88 17.50
CA LEU A 79 22.11 5.90 17.50
C LEU A 79 22.25 4.84 18.62
N GLY A 80 23.34 4.85 19.39
CA GLY A 80 23.51 3.99 20.56
C GLY A 80 23.39 2.50 20.26
N GLY A 81 23.80 2.05 19.08
CA GLY A 81 23.71 0.65 18.64
C GLY A 81 22.38 0.25 18.02
N LEU A 82 21.46 1.17 17.79
CA LEU A 82 20.19 0.88 17.07
C LEU A 82 20.47 0.32 15.68
N THR A 83 19.54 -0.49 15.19
CA THR A 83 19.63 -1.12 13.86
C THR A 83 19.11 -0.20 12.79
N VAL A 84 19.92 0.05 11.77
CA VAL A 84 19.56 0.86 10.60
C VAL A 84 19.45 -0.05 9.38
N LEU A 85 18.32 0.04 8.70
CA LEU A 85 18.03 -0.64 7.44
C LEU A 85 17.89 0.39 6.31
N PRO A 86 18.11 0.00 5.04
CA PRO A 86 17.67 0.82 3.92
C PRO A 86 16.20 1.15 4.09
N GLY A 87 15.77 2.30 3.62
CA GLY A 87 14.37 2.69 3.70
C GLY A 87 13.46 1.60 3.15
N LEU A 88 12.56 1.11 4.01
CA LEU A 88 11.63 0.05 3.67
C LEU A 88 10.59 0.55 2.66
N THR A 89 10.24 -0.30 1.71
CA THR A 89 9.25 -0.03 0.66
C THR A 89 8.14 -1.06 0.73
N ASP A 90 6.90 -0.58 0.85
CA ASP A 90 5.70 -1.39 0.62
C ASP A 90 5.43 -1.45 -0.89
N SER A 91 5.59 -2.62 -1.52
CA SER A 91 5.45 -2.73 -2.98
C SER A 91 4.01 -2.88 -3.46
N HIS A 92 3.04 -2.93 -2.58
CA HIS A 92 1.62 -3.01 -2.91
C HIS A 92 0.76 -2.57 -1.74
N ALA A 93 0.21 -1.38 -1.82
CA ALA A 93 -0.77 -0.91 -0.84
C ALA A 93 -1.69 0.17 -1.44
N HIS A 94 -2.81 0.44 -0.74
CA HIS A 94 -3.83 1.40 -1.16
C HIS A 94 -3.84 2.58 -0.17
N LEU A 95 -3.12 3.66 -0.52
CA LEU A 95 -2.84 4.76 0.40
C LEU A 95 -4.12 5.41 0.97
N SER A 96 -5.08 5.76 0.11
CA SER A 96 -6.36 6.32 0.58
C SER A 96 -7.12 5.34 1.47
N GLY A 97 -7.08 4.04 1.13
CA GLY A 97 -7.67 2.97 1.93
C GLY A 97 -7.06 2.87 3.34
N ILE A 98 -5.72 3.01 3.46
CA ILE A 98 -5.04 3.08 4.76
C ILE A 98 -5.57 4.27 5.56
N GLY A 99 -5.67 5.44 4.92
CA GLY A 99 -6.19 6.64 5.58
C GLY A 99 -7.65 6.50 6.00
N TRP A 100 -8.48 5.96 5.14
CA TRP A 100 -9.88 5.71 5.47
C TRP A 100 -10.02 4.75 6.65
N ARG A 101 -9.22 3.67 6.71
CA ARG A 101 -9.21 2.76 7.87
C ARG A 101 -8.90 3.47 9.19
N GLU A 102 -7.93 4.40 9.18
CA GLU A 102 -7.57 5.20 10.37
C GLU A 102 -8.64 6.25 10.72
N LEU A 103 -9.40 6.74 9.73
CA LEU A 103 -10.43 7.76 9.89
C LEU A 103 -11.82 7.18 10.18
N TYR A 104 -12.08 5.94 9.74
CA TYR A 104 -13.34 5.29 9.99
C TYR A 104 -13.62 5.17 11.49
N PHE A 105 -14.89 5.22 11.81
CA PHE A 105 -15.34 4.96 13.15
C PHE A 105 -15.14 3.47 13.50
N ASP A 106 -14.04 3.17 14.19
CA ASP A 106 -13.65 1.80 14.55
C ASP A 106 -14.46 1.31 15.76
N LEU A 107 -15.19 0.22 15.55
CA LEU A 107 -15.96 -0.50 16.56
C LEU A 107 -15.34 -1.86 16.90
N THR A 108 -14.12 -2.14 16.45
CA THR A 108 -13.44 -3.39 16.74
C THR A 108 -13.25 -3.59 18.24
N GLY A 109 -13.62 -4.77 18.71
CA GLY A 109 -13.47 -5.14 20.11
C GLY A 109 -14.46 -4.49 21.09
N VAL A 110 -15.51 -3.81 20.61
CA VAL A 110 -16.59 -3.33 21.48
C VAL A 110 -17.24 -4.51 22.21
N PRO A 111 -17.29 -4.49 23.57
CA PRO A 111 -17.69 -5.66 24.34
C PRO A 111 -19.22 -5.80 24.53
N SER A 112 -20.01 -4.80 24.13
CA SER A 112 -21.47 -4.78 24.32
C SER A 112 -22.14 -3.73 23.46
N LEU A 113 -23.47 -3.84 23.29
CA LEU A 113 -24.31 -2.82 22.67
C LEU A 113 -24.16 -1.45 23.35
N ALA A 114 -24.14 -1.43 24.69
CA ALA A 114 -23.98 -0.18 25.45
C ALA A 114 -22.61 0.49 25.14
N ALA A 115 -21.56 -0.27 25.00
CA ALA A 115 -20.24 0.25 24.59
C ALA A 115 -20.23 0.75 23.14
N LEU A 116 -20.94 0.09 22.22
CA LEU A 116 -21.16 0.58 20.85
C LEU A 116 -21.87 1.93 20.89
N GLN A 117 -22.98 2.02 21.61
CA GLN A 117 -23.75 3.27 21.75
C GLN A 117 -22.94 4.41 22.38
N GLN A 118 -22.07 4.10 23.35
CA GLN A 118 -21.19 5.10 23.96
C GLN A 118 -20.17 5.63 22.93
N ARG A 119 -19.48 4.75 22.21
CA ARG A 119 -18.54 5.15 21.15
C ARG A 119 -19.24 5.94 20.04
N LEU A 120 -20.46 5.53 19.67
CA LEU A 120 -21.24 6.24 18.65
C LEU A 120 -21.62 7.66 19.12
N ARG A 121 -21.95 7.86 20.40
CA ARG A 121 -22.19 9.20 20.99
C ARG A 121 -20.96 10.10 20.89
N GLU A 122 -19.80 9.56 21.26
CA GLU A 122 -18.52 10.27 21.19
C GLU A 122 -18.17 10.65 19.75
N ARG A 123 -18.38 9.72 18.80
CA ARG A 123 -18.19 10.00 17.38
C ARG A 123 -19.15 11.09 16.90
N ALA A 124 -20.44 10.98 17.18
CA ALA A 124 -21.47 11.92 16.72
C ALA A 124 -21.24 13.35 17.23
N ALA A 125 -20.71 13.51 18.44
CA ALA A 125 -20.39 14.82 19.01
C ALA A 125 -19.29 15.56 18.24
N ASN A 126 -18.35 14.83 17.66
CA ASN A 126 -17.15 15.37 16.99
C ASN A 126 -17.24 15.34 15.45
N ASP A 127 -18.02 14.41 14.90
CA ASP A 127 -18.21 14.25 13.45
C ASP A 127 -19.25 15.25 12.93
N LYS A 128 -18.92 15.95 11.85
CA LYS A 128 -19.81 16.90 11.16
C LYS A 128 -20.25 16.41 9.79
N GLY A 129 -19.90 15.16 9.43
CA GLY A 129 -20.28 14.53 8.17
C GLY A 129 -21.79 14.38 8.02
N ALA A 130 -22.26 14.36 6.78
CA ALA A 130 -23.67 14.13 6.46
C ALA A 130 -24.15 12.72 6.85
N TRP A 131 -23.24 11.75 6.91
CA TRP A 131 -23.45 10.38 7.35
C TRP A 131 -22.40 10.02 8.40
N ILE A 132 -22.74 9.09 9.31
CA ILE A 132 -21.74 8.42 10.16
C ILE A 132 -21.58 7.00 9.62
N VAL A 133 -20.35 6.67 9.20
CA VAL A 133 -20.00 5.33 8.73
C VAL A 133 -18.94 4.75 9.66
N GLY A 134 -19.19 3.54 10.15
CA GLY A 134 -18.28 2.82 11.06
C GLY A 134 -18.26 1.32 10.75
N ARG A 135 -17.26 0.61 11.31
CA ARG A 135 -17.15 -0.84 11.13
C ARG A 135 -16.48 -1.51 12.32
N GLY A 136 -16.62 -2.83 12.39
CA GLY A 136 -15.81 -3.65 13.29
C GLY A 136 -16.57 -4.25 14.46
N TRP A 137 -17.86 -3.94 14.65
CA TRP A 137 -18.65 -4.56 15.70
C TRP A 137 -18.94 -6.04 15.39
N ILE A 138 -19.14 -6.83 16.45
CA ILE A 138 -19.57 -8.23 16.37
C ILE A 138 -20.34 -8.60 17.66
N GLU A 139 -21.59 -8.99 17.50
CA GLU A 139 -22.49 -9.32 18.60
C GLU A 139 -22.19 -10.67 19.26
N SER A 140 -21.56 -11.60 18.54
CA SER A 140 -21.31 -12.95 19.04
C SER A 140 -20.46 -13.01 20.32
N ARG A 141 -19.78 -11.89 20.65
CA ARG A 141 -18.99 -11.73 21.87
C ARG A 141 -19.73 -10.93 22.96
N TRP A 142 -20.98 -10.52 22.70
CA TRP A 142 -21.77 -9.74 23.65
C TRP A 142 -22.62 -10.62 24.56
N SER A 143 -23.15 -10.03 25.62
CA SER A 143 -24.12 -10.69 26.49
C SER A 143 -25.28 -9.72 26.73
N PRO A 144 -26.50 -9.99 26.19
CA PRO A 144 -26.82 -11.09 25.27
C PRO A 144 -26.19 -10.93 23.90
N ALA A 145 -25.95 -12.05 23.22
CA ALA A 145 -25.45 -12.11 21.84
C ALA A 145 -26.65 -11.86 20.88
N ALA A 146 -26.98 -10.57 20.64
CA ALA A 146 -28.09 -10.17 19.80
C ALA A 146 -27.64 -9.09 18.81
N PHE A 147 -28.17 -9.13 17.59
CA PHE A 147 -27.96 -8.05 16.63
C PHE A 147 -28.50 -6.72 17.17
N PRO A 148 -27.75 -5.63 16.99
CA PRO A 148 -28.29 -4.29 17.24
C PRO A 148 -29.43 -4.01 16.25
N VAL A 149 -30.39 -3.21 16.67
CA VAL A 149 -31.52 -2.79 15.84
C VAL A 149 -31.51 -1.27 15.63
N ARG A 150 -32.25 -0.79 14.62
CA ARG A 150 -32.32 0.65 14.30
C ARG A 150 -32.61 1.53 15.50
N GLN A 151 -33.48 1.07 16.40
CA GLN A 151 -33.84 1.81 17.62
C GLN A 151 -32.66 2.02 18.57
N ASP A 152 -31.73 1.04 18.62
CA ASP A 152 -30.50 1.16 19.42
C ASP A 152 -29.60 2.28 18.91
N ILE A 153 -29.61 2.49 17.61
CA ILE A 153 -28.83 3.55 16.95
C ILE A 153 -29.57 4.89 17.04
N ASP A 154 -30.88 4.90 16.81
CA ASP A 154 -31.74 6.10 16.90
C ASP A 154 -31.66 6.77 18.26
N LEU A 155 -31.55 5.99 19.36
CA LEU A 155 -31.35 6.49 20.72
C LEU A 155 -30.09 7.36 20.88
N VAL A 156 -29.17 7.24 19.99
CA VAL A 156 -27.87 7.94 20.02
C VAL A 156 -27.77 9.00 18.95
N VAL A 157 -28.16 8.66 17.71
CA VAL A 157 -28.06 9.53 16.52
C VAL A 157 -29.37 9.43 15.74
N ALA A 158 -30.18 10.48 15.84
CA ALA A 158 -31.45 10.61 15.12
C ALA A 158 -31.45 11.76 14.09
N ASP A 159 -30.40 12.56 14.03
CA ASP A 159 -30.30 13.77 13.22
C ASP A 159 -29.66 13.54 11.83
N ARG A 160 -29.04 12.39 11.61
CA ARG A 160 -28.39 12.02 10.33
C ARG A 160 -28.31 10.50 10.15
N PRO A 161 -28.17 10.02 8.90
CA PRO A 161 -28.03 8.59 8.63
C PRO A 161 -26.77 7.99 9.24
N VAL A 162 -26.88 6.75 9.74
CA VAL A 162 -25.79 5.96 10.33
C VAL A 162 -25.74 4.60 9.67
N VAL A 163 -24.52 4.16 9.31
CA VAL A 163 -24.21 2.82 8.76
C VAL A 163 -23.07 2.24 9.57
N LEU A 164 -23.30 1.11 10.24
CA LEU A 164 -22.27 0.42 11.02
C LEU A 164 -22.07 -1.00 10.49
N GLU A 165 -20.93 -1.23 9.85
CA GLU A 165 -20.58 -2.52 9.25
C GLU A 165 -20.09 -3.52 10.31
N ARG A 166 -20.59 -4.76 10.22
CA ARG A 166 -20.10 -5.88 11.03
C ARG A 166 -18.69 -6.27 10.60
N ILE A 167 -17.89 -6.79 11.53
CA ILE A 167 -16.45 -7.05 11.31
C ILE A 167 -16.16 -7.97 10.12
N ASP A 168 -17.07 -8.92 9.84
CA ASP A 168 -16.92 -9.87 8.73
C ASP A 168 -17.29 -9.30 7.34
N GLY A 169 -17.83 -8.06 7.31
CA GLY A 169 -18.21 -7.42 6.06
C GLY A 169 -19.47 -7.98 5.40
N HIS A 170 -20.25 -8.85 6.08
CA HIS A 170 -21.46 -9.45 5.51
C HIS A 170 -22.77 -8.79 5.96
N ALA A 171 -22.73 -7.91 6.96
CA ALA A 171 -23.92 -7.24 7.45
C ALA A 171 -23.64 -5.79 7.85
N ILE A 172 -24.67 -4.94 7.74
CA ILE A 172 -24.68 -3.61 8.31
C ILE A 172 -25.90 -3.45 9.21
N VAL A 173 -25.76 -2.64 10.27
CA VAL A 173 -26.91 -2.07 10.97
C VAL A 173 -27.00 -0.58 10.67
N VAL A 174 -28.21 -0.12 10.36
CA VAL A 174 -28.48 1.27 10.02
C VAL A 174 -29.59 1.83 10.90
N ASN A 175 -29.60 3.16 11.09
CA ASN A 175 -30.65 3.82 11.83
C ASN A 175 -31.92 4.06 10.98
N SER A 176 -33.00 4.51 11.61
CA SER A 176 -34.27 4.77 10.93
C SER A 176 -34.12 5.82 9.81
N LEU A 177 -33.27 6.81 9.98
CA LEU A 177 -33.06 7.85 8.96
C LEU A 177 -32.38 7.29 7.71
N ALA A 178 -31.42 6.39 7.86
CA ALA A 178 -30.79 5.72 6.71
C ALA A 178 -31.79 4.83 5.96
N LEU A 179 -32.65 4.08 6.66
CA LEU A 179 -33.74 3.31 6.03
C LEU A 179 -34.68 4.22 5.25
N ASN A 180 -35.07 5.36 5.82
CA ASN A 180 -35.94 6.34 5.18
C ASN A 180 -35.31 6.92 3.90
N VAL A 181 -34.03 7.29 3.94
CA VAL A 181 -33.29 7.79 2.76
C VAL A 181 -33.23 6.72 1.66
N ALA A 182 -33.08 5.45 2.04
CA ALA A 182 -33.06 4.32 1.12
C ALA A 182 -34.46 3.89 0.64
N GLY A 183 -35.54 4.45 1.19
CA GLY A 183 -36.90 4.05 0.87
C GLY A 183 -37.23 2.61 1.30
N ILE A 184 -36.52 2.06 2.27
CA ILE A 184 -36.72 0.69 2.77
C ILE A 184 -37.85 0.69 3.78
N THR A 185 -38.90 -0.08 3.46
CA THR A 185 -40.13 -0.23 4.24
C THR A 185 -40.44 -1.72 4.52
N ARG A 186 -41.53 -1.97 5.24
CA ARG A 186 -42.02 -3.35 5.44
C ARG A 186 -42.31 -4.09 4.11
N ASP A 187 -42.66 -3.35 3.06
CA ASP A 187 -43.06 -3.90 1.77
C ASP A 187 -41.85 -4.09 0.81
N THR A 188 -40.68 -3.58 1.17
CA THR A 188 -39.47 -3.75 0.37
C THR A 188 -39.08 -5.23 0.33
N PRO A 189 -38.98 -5.87 -0.87
CA PRO A 189 -38.58 -7.26 -0.98
C PRO A 189 -37.08 -7.44 -0.71
N ASN A 190 -36.70 -8.63 -0.29
CA ASN A 190 -35.30 -9.00 -0.22
C ASN A 190 -34.70 -9.05 -1.65
N PRO A 191 -33.55 -8.44 -1.90
CA PRO A 191 -32.85 -8.60 -3.17
C PRO A 191 -32.28 -10.03 -3.31
N PRO A 192 -32.05 -10.52 -4.53
CA PRO A 192 -31.43 -11.82 -4.74
C PRO A 192 -30.06 -11.91 -4.03
N GLY A 193 -29.89 -12.91 -3.16
CA GLY A 193 -28.65 -13.09 -2.39
C GLY A 193 -28.48 -12.11 -1.22
N GLY A 194 -29.52 -11.40 -0.83
CA GLY A 194 -29.48 -10.48 0.33
C GLY A 194 -30.74 -10.56 1.18
N GLU A 195 -30.65 -10.10 2.43
CA GLU A 195 -31.77 -10.13 3.36
C GLU A 195 -31.92 -8.81 4.12
N ILE A 196 -33.14 -8.27 4.13
CA ILE A 196 -33.56 -7.17 4.99
C ILE A 196 -34.23 -7.83 6.20
N LEU A 197 -33.57 -7.81 7.37
CA LEU A 197 -34.17 -8.38 8.58
C LEU A 197 -35.35 -7.54 9.01
N LYS A 198 -36.49 -8.21 9.20
CA LYS A 198 -37.74 -7.58 9.65
C LYS A 198 -38.18 -8.13 10.98
N ASP A 199 -38.78 -7.29 11.79
CA ASP A 199 -39.43 -7.69 13.03
C ASP A 199 -40.60 -8.66 12.73
N PRO A 200 -40.63 -9.85 13.32
CA PRO A 200 -41.59 -10.89 12.96
C PRO A 200 -43.04 -10.53 13.35
N MET A 201 -43.23 -9.60 14.26
CA MET A 201 -44.57 -9.20 14.73
C MET A 201 -45.15 -8.05 13.91
N THR A 202 -44.31 -7.11 13.49
CA THR A 202 -44.74 -5.87 12.82
C THR A 202 -44.42 -5.87 11.32
N GLY A 203 -43.51 -6.68 10.88
CA GLY A 203 -42.97 -6.68 9.51
C GLY A 203 -42.04 -5.50 9.22
N GLU A 204 -41.79 -4.62 10.19
CA GLU A 204 -40.92 -3.46 10.00
C GLU A 204 -39.46 -3.84 9.92
N PRO A 205 -38.62 -3.19 9.03
CA PRO A 205 -37.19 -3.41 8.99
C PRO A 205 -36.53 -3.12 10.33
N THR A 206 -35.72 -4.06 10.82
CA THR A 206 -34.98 -3.90 12.08
C THR A 206 -33.78 -2.95 11.96
N GLY A 207 -33.35 -2.62 10.75
CA GLY A 207 -32.12 -1.89 10.46
C GLY A 207 -30.96 -2.80 10.05
N MET A 208 -31.09 -4.11 10.21
CA MET A 208 -30.07 -5.07 9.76
C MET A 208 -30.28 -5.41 8.27
N LEU A 209 -29.21 -5.21 7.48
CA LEU A 209 -29.16 -5.56 6.06
C LEU A 209 -27.96 -6.51 5.85
N ILE A 210 -28.22 -7.63 5.18
CA ILE A 210 -27.26 -8.73 5.01
C ILE A 210 -26.93 -8.90 3.53
N ASP A 211 -25.65 -9.16 3.22
CA ASP A 211 -25.10 -9.44 1.91
C ASP A 211 -25.61 -8.46 0.83
N ASN A 212 -26.27 -8.92 -0.21
CA ASN A 212 -26.74 -8.07 -1.32
C ASN A 212 -27.85 -7.08 -0.94
N ALA A 213 -28.32 -7.06 0.32
CA ALA A 213 -29.20 -5.99 0.81
C ALA A 213 -28.41 -4.73 1.28
N ARG A 214 -27.13 -4.86 1.56
CA ARG A 214 -26.26 -3.74 2.02
C ARG A 214 -26.19 -2.59 1.01
N PRO A 215 -25.97 -2.83 -0.31
CA PRO A 215 -25.90 -1.78 -1.31
C PRO A 215 -27.16 -0.89 -1.40
N LEU A 216 -28.33 -1.38 -0.96
CA LEU A 216 -29.54 -0.55 -0.91
C LEU A 216 -29.36 0.73 -0.06
N VAL A 217 -28.42 0.73 0.92
CA VAL A 217 -28.08 1.89 1.72
C VAL A 217 -26.65 2.37 1.43
N GLU A 218 -25.70 1.47 1.27
CA GLU A 218 -24.27 1.83 1.09
C GLU A 218 -24.05 2.67 -0.18
N ASP A 219 -24.77 2.40 -1.27
CA ASP A 219 -24.70 3.16 -2.52
C ASP A 219 -25.25 4.60 -2.39
N LEU A 220 -25.93 4.91 -1.28
CA LEU A 220 -26.46 6.25 -0.99
C LEU A 220 -25.53 7.06 -0.09
N VAL A 221 -24.51 6.44 0.49
CA VAL A 221 -23.49 7.15 1.24
C VAL A 221 -22.75 8.08 0.27
N PRO A 222 -22.69 9.39 0.55
CA PRO A 222 -22.03 10.32 -0.35
C PRO A 222 -20.59 9.92 -0.62
N LEU A 223 -20.16 10.06 -1.87
CA LEU A 223 -18.74 9.89 -2.19
C LEU A 223 -17.92 10.94 -1.43
N PRO A 224 -16.71 10.58 -0.99
CA PRO A 224 -15.84 11.51 -0.30
C PRO A 224 -15.56 12.77 -1.13
N THR A 225 -15.59 13.90 -0.48
CA THR A 225 -15.14 15.17 -1.07
C THR A 225 -13.63 15.17 -1.26
N ASP A 226 -13.12 16.09 -2.10
CA ASP A 226 -11.68 16.32 -2.25
C ASP A 226 -10.99 16.57 -0.91
N SER A 227 -11.62 17.31 -0.02
CA SER A 227 -11.08 17.61 1.32
C SER A 227 -10.97 16.36 2.19
N GLU A 228 -11.97 15.49 2.18
CA GLU A 228 -11.96 14.22 2.91
C GLU A 228 -10.95 13.24 2.31
N THR A 229 -10.89 13.15 0.97
CA THR A 229 -9.89 12.33 0.26
C THR A 229 -8.47 12.82 0.56
N LYS A 230 -8.25 14.13 0.57
CA LYS A 230 -6.97 14.74 0.93
C LYS A 230 -6.56 14.41 2.37
N LEU A 231 -7.51 14.45 3.30
CA LEU A 231 -7.30 14.04 4.69
C LEU A 231 -6.96 12.55 4.80
N ALA A 232 -7.64 11.69 4.03
CA ALA A 232 -7.35 10.26 4.01
C ALA A 232 -5.94 9.98 3.45
N LEU A 233 -5.55 10.62 2.33
CA LEU A 233 -4.20 10.48 1.76
C LEU A 233 -3.11 10.93 2.74
N GLU A 234 -3.30 12.06 3.41
CA GLU A 234 -2.37 12.54 4.45
C GLU A 234 -2.28 11.59 5.64
N THR A 235 -3.43 11.13 6.13
CA THR A 235 -3.50 10.19 7.27
C THR A 235 -2.83 8.87 6.93
N GLY A 236 -3.08 8.32 5.73
CA GLY A 236 -2.44 7.11 5.24
C GLY A 236 -0.92 7.24 5.10
N ALA A 237 -0.45 8.38 4.58
CA ALA A 237 0.98 8.66 4.47
C ALA A 237 1.64 8.74 5.85
N ASN A 238 1.05 9.48 6.78
CA ASN A 238 1.57 9.61 8.15
C ASN A 238 1.52 8.27 8.91
N ARG A 239 0.50 7.44 8.70
CA ARG A 239 0.44 6.08 9.26
C ARG A 239 1.57 5.22 8.72
N SER A 240 1.83 5.27 7.42
CA SER A 240 2.91 4.50 6.78
C SER A 240 4.28 4.91 7.30
N LEU A 241 4.55 6.21 7.43
CA LEU A 241 5.79 6.73 8.03
C LEU A 241 5.98 6.25 9.47
N ARG A 242 4.93 6.22 10.26
CA ARG A 242 4.94 5.82 11.67
C ARG A 242 5.35 4.37 11.88
N VAL A 243 5.04 3.49 10.92
CA VAL A 243 5.43 2.08 10.95
C VAL A 243 6.73 1.78 10.21
N GLY A 244 7.38 2.80 9.63
CA GLY A 244 8.73 2.67 9.06
C GLY A 244 8.81 2.58 7.55
N TRP A 245 7.71 2.67 6.83
CA TRP A 245 7.77 2.77 5.38
C TRP A 245 8.34 4.12 4.92
N THR A 246 9.30 4.11 4.02
CA THR A 246 9.83 5.32 3.37
C THR A 246 9.27 5.52 1.98
N GLN A 247 8.75 4.46 1.39
CA GLN A 247 8.03 4.48 0.12
C GLN A 247 6.85 3.52 0.15
N LEU A 248 5.80 3.89 -0.57
CA LEU A 248 4.67 3.04 -0.88
C LEU A 248 4.47 2.99 -2.40
N GLN A 249 4.28 1.78 -2.95
CA GLN A 249 3.86 1.59 -4.33
C GLN A 249 2.33 1.49 -4.32
N TYR A 250 1.69 2.56 -4.81
CA TYR A 250 0.27 2.76 -4.71
C TYR A 250 -0.45 2.03 -5.85
N ALA A 251 -1.08 0.91 -5.51
CA ALA A 251 -1.73 0.00 -6.44
C ALA A 251 -3.19 0.45 -6.73
N GLY A 252 -3.36 1.24 -7.75
CA GLY A 252 -4.66 1.78 -8.17
C GLY A 252 -4.95 3.15 -7.56
N THR A 253 -4.55 4.20 -8.27
CA THR A 253 -4.83 5.59 -7.94
C THR A 253 -5.63 6.26 -9.06
N THR A 254 -6.26 7.39 -8.75
CA THR A 254 -7.04 8.19 -9.70
C THR A 254 -6.34 9.52 -10.01
N ASP A 255 -6.73 10.19 -11.10
CA ASP A 255 -6.24 11.54 -11.41
C ASP A 255 -6.56 12.53 -10.28
N THR A 256 -7.71 12.38 -9.62
CA THR A 256 -8.09 13.20 -8.46
C THR A 256 -7.11 13.00 -7.31
N GLU A 257 -6.78 11.76 -6.96
CA GLU A 257 -5.83 11.48 -5.90
C GLU A 257 -4.42 11.96 -6.24
N ILE A 258 -3.96 11.81 -7.49
CA ILE A 258 -2.66 12.38 -7.94
C ILE A 258 -2.63 13.89 -7.76
N ARG A 259 -3.70 14.60 -8.15
CA ARG A 259 -3.80 16.06 -7.95
C ARG A 259 -3.73 16.43 -6.47
N LEU A 260 -4.48 15.73 -5.61
CA LEU A 260 -4.49 15.97 -4.16
C LEU A 260 -3.15 15.65 -3.49
N LEU A 261 -2.46 14.60 -3.96
CA LEU A 261 -1.09 14.29 -3.53
C LEU A 261 -0.12 15.41 -3.89
N CYS A 262 -0.22 15.96 -5.10
CA CYS A 262 0.58 17.12 -5.52
C CYS A 262 0.37 18.33 -4.62
N GLU A 263 -0.88 18.61 -4.23
CA GLU A 263 -1.19 19.66 -3.27
C GLU A 263 -0.56 19.40 -1.91
N LEU A 264 -0.66 18.15 -1.38
CA LEU A 264 -0.08 17.76 -0.10
C LEU A 264 1.45 17.89 -0.08
N TYR A 265 2.14 17.55 -1.19
CA TYR A 265 3.59 17.76 -1.31
C TYR A 265 3.94 19.25 -1.36
N ALA A 266 3.21 20.04 -2.14
CA ALA A 266 3.42 21.50 -2.22
C ALA A 266 3.21 22.17 -0.86
N GLU A 267 2.25 21.70 -0.07
CA GLU A 267 1.97 22.15 1.29
C GLU A 267 2.93 21.55 2.34
N ARG A 268 3.84 20.66 1.96
CA ARG A 268 4.77 19.93 2.84
C ARG A 268 4.06 19.14 3.97
N ARG A 269 2.87 18.64 3.71
CA ARG A 269 2.07 17.88 4.67
C ARG A 269 2.41 16.39 4.69
N ILE A 270 3.00 15.89 3.61
CA ILE A 270 3.47 14.51 3.49
C ILE A 270 4.92 14.46 3.02
N ALA A 271 5.65 13.45 3.52
CA ALA A 271 7.04 13.21 3.14
C ALA A 271 7.24 11.83 2.48
N LEU A 272 6.27 10.92 2.60
CA LEU A 272 6.32 9.56 2.07
C LEU A 272 6.58 9.58 0.56
N ARG A 273 7.54 8.78 0.08
CA ARG A 273 7.72 8.61 -1.37
C ARG A 273 6.66 7.69 -1.94
N MET A 274 6.26 7.92 -3.19
CA MET A 274 5.26 7.10 -3.87
C MET A 274 5.68 6.74 -5.28
N TYR A 275 5.40 5.50 -5.64
CA TYR A 275 5.36 5.01 -7.00
C TYR A 275 3.93 4.55 -7.27
N ALA A 276 3.23 5.18 -8.21
CA ALA A 276 1.80 5.02 -8.37
C ALA A 276 1.44 4.36 -9.70
N ALA A 277 0.44 3.48 -9.65
CA ALA A 277 -0.20 2.87 -10.81
C ALA A 277 -1.65 3.39 -10.91
N MET A 278 -2.02 3.87 -12.11
CA MET A 278 -3.38 4.34 -12.38
C MET A 278 -4.36 3.18 -12.36
N GLU A 279 -5.52 3.38 -11.74
CA GLU A 279 -6.61 2.40 -11.71
C GLU A 279 -7.13 2.11 -13.10
N GLY A 280 -7.28 0.82 -13.48
CA GLY A 280 -7.76 0.40 -14.77
C GLY A 280 -8.40 -1.01 -14.79
N PRO A 281 -9.07 -1.37 -15.89
CA PRO A 281 -9.38 -0.52 -17.05
C PRO A 281 -10.39 0.59 -16.70
N GLY A 282 -10.20 1.77 -17.28
CA GLY A 282 -11.09 2.90 -17.04
C GLY A 282 -10.58 4.21 -17.65
N PRO A 283 -11.33 5.29 -17.54
CA PRO A 283 -10.99 6.57 -18.17
C PRO A 283 -9.60 7.10 -17.81
N ASP A 284 -9.18 6.97 -16.56
CA ASP A 284 -7.89 7.45 -16.07
C ASP A 284 -6.73 6.66 -16.68
N ALA A 285 -6.84 5.31 -16.74
CA ALA A 285 -5.86 4.47 -17.39
C ALA A 285 -5.77 4.73 -18.91
N GLU A 286 -6.90 4.91 -19.60
CA GLU A 286 -6.93 5.20 -21.05
C GLU A 286 -6.31 6.57 -21.34
N ARG A 287 -6.57 7.57 -20.51
CA ARG A 287 -5.92 8.88 -20.63
C ARG A 287 -4.43 8.78 -20.39
N PHE A 288 -4.00 8.03 -19.35
CA PHE A 288 -2.59 7.80 -19.05
C PHE A 288 -1.88 7.05 -20.19
N LEU A 289 -2.50 6.01 -20.77
CA LEU A 289 -1.99 5.35 -21.98
C LEU A 289 -1.82 6.32 -23.15
N THR A 290 -2.75 7.25 -23.33
CA THR A 290 -2.67 8.24 -24.43
C THR A 290 -1.51 9.21 -24.21
N MET A 291 -1.33 9.73 -23.00
CA MET A 291 -0.25 10.67 -22.66
C MET A 291 1.13 10.01 -22.63
N GLY A 292 1.19 8.72 -22.31
CA GLY A 292 2.43 7.98 -22.07
C GLY A 292 2.92 8.12 -20.63
N ARG A 293 4.02 7.44 -20.29
CA ARG A 293 4.56 7.47 -18.92
C ARG A 293 4.80 8.92 -18.49
N GLY A 294 4.30 9.25 -17.31
CA GLY A 294 4.66 10.47 -16.62
C GLY A 294 6.12 10.39 -16.15
N GLU A 295 6.86 11.48 -16.26
CA GLU A 295 8.03 11.69 -15.43
C GLU A 295 7.55 12.13 -14.04
N LYS A 296 8.47 12.39 -13.07
CA LYS A 296 8.14 12.86 -11.72
C LYS A 296 7.01 13.92 -11.77
N SER A 297 5.89 13.62 -11.11
CA SER A 297 4.62 14.32 -11.43
C SER A 297 4.56 15.75 -10.90
N CYS A 298 4.99 16.01 -9.66
CA CYS A 298 4.88 17.33 -9.02
C CYS A 298 5.93 17.56 -7.93
N ASP A 299 6.54 16.52 -7.47
CA ASP A 299 7.65 16.50 -6.52
C ASP A 299 8.49 15.26 -6.84
N ASP A 300 9.78 15.31 -6.54
CA ASP A 300 10.68 14.17 -6.74
C ASP A 300 10.28 12.91 -5.95
N ARG A 301 9.28 13.00 -5.09
CA ARG A 301 8.76 11.92 -4.25
C ARG A 301 7.61 11.16 -4.89
N LEU A 302 6.96 11.68 -5.93
CA LEU A 302 5.84 11.02 -6.62
C LEU A 302 6.21 10.67 -8.06
N VAL A 303 6.16 9.39 -8.39
CA VAL A 303 6.33 8.87 -9.75
C VAL A 303 5.07 8.13 -10.15
N VAL A 304 4.40 8.53 -11.23
CA VAL A 304 3.27 7.81 -11.81
C VAL A 304 3.75 7.09 -13.06
N ARG A 305 3.80 5.75 -13.03
CA ARG A 305 4.38 4.98 -14.14
C ARG A 305 3.67 3.68 -14.46
N GLY A 306 2.79 3.22 -13.58
CA GLY A 306 2.06 1.97 -13.72
C GLY A 306 0.60 2.13 -14.12
N ILE A 307 0.00 1.00 -14.56
CA ILE A 307 -1.44 0.80 -14.63
C ILE A 307 -1.77 -0.47 -13.85
N LYS A 308 -2.65 -0.35 -12.85
CA LYS A 308 -3.21 -1.46 -12.08
C LYS A 308 -4.38 -2.07 -12.83
N LEU A 309 -4.37 -3.39 -12.98
CA LEU A 309 -5.44 -4.18 -13.60
C LEU A 309 -5.83 -5.34 -12.69
N TYR A 310 -6.95 -5.98 -12.98
CA TYR A 310 -7.48 -7.09 -12.21
C TYR A 310 -7.89 -8.24 -13.15
N MET A 311 -7.35 -9.43 -12.94
CA MET A 311 -7.77 -10.62 -13.68
C MET A 311 -8.91 -11.35 -12.98
N ASP A 312 -8.84 -11.52 -11.66
CA ASP A 312 -9.80 -12.29 -10.88
C ASP A 312 -10.11 -11.66 -9.52
N GLY A 313 -10.78 -12.39 -8.64
CA GLY A 313 -11.10 -11.97 -7.28
C GLY A 313 -10.26 -12.66 -6.22
N ALA A 314 -10.69 -12.56 -4.94
CA ALA A 314 -9.96 -13.06 -3.79
C ALA A 314 -10.22 -14.55 -3.52
N LEU A 315 -9.22 -15.24 -2.89
CA LEU A 315 -9.32 -16.67 -2.55
C LEU A 315 -10.37 -16.94 -1.46
N GLY A 316 -10.39 -16.11 -0.41
CA GLY A 316 -11.28 -16.30 0.74
C GLY A 316 -12.75 -16.29 0.37
N SER A 317 -13.17 -15.39 -0.50
CA SER A 317 -14.55 -15.29 -1.02
C SER A 317 -14.87 -16.21 -2.21
N ARG A 318 -13.94 -17.10 -2.59
CA ARG A 318 -14.03 -17.96 -3.78
C ARG A 318 -14.17 -17.19 -5.10
N GLY A 319 -13.65 -15.97 -5.15
CA GLY A 319 -13.58 -15.14 -6.35
C GLY A 319 -12.34 -15.40 -7.21
N ALA A 320 -11.27 -15.96 -6.64
CA ALA A 320 -10.05 -16.28 -7.37
C ALA A 320 -10.30 -17.33 -8.45
N ALA A 321 -9.85 -17.07 -9.68
CA ALA A 321 -10.07 -17.97 -10.81
C ALA A 321 -9.13 -19.17 -10.76
N LEU A 322 -9.68 -20.37 -10.58
CA LEU A 322 -8.95 -21.62 -10.46
C LEU A 322 -9.06 -22.48 -11.72
N LEU A 323 -8.02 -23.28 -11.99
CA LEU A 323 -7.97 -24.26 -13.08
C LEU A 323 -8.90 -25.44 -12.85
N ALA A 324 -9.21 -25.76 -11.59
CA ALA A 324 -10.17 -26.77 -11.17
C ALA A 324 -11.08 -26.19 -10.08
N PRO A 325 -12.29 -26.75 -9.87
CA PRO A 325 -13.21 -26.26 -8.85
C PRO A 325 -12.58 -26.14 -7.45
N TYR A 326 -13.12 -25.22 -6.65
CA TYR A 326 -12.78 -25.12 -5.23
C TYR A 326 -13.02 -26.46 -4.54
N SER A 327 -12.14 -26.84 -3.64
CA SER A 327 -12.26 -28.13 -2.94
C SER A 327 -13.47 -28.18 -2.00
N ASP A 328 -13.84 -27.02 -1.47
CA ASP A 328 -15.00 -26.83 -0.58
C ASP A 328 -16.23 -26.22 -1.29
N SER A 329 -16.20 -26.09 -2.63
CA SER A 329 -17.31 -25.62 -3.47
C SER A 329 -17.13 -26.14 -4.91
N PRO A 330 -17.47 -27.43 -5.13
CA PRO A 330 -17.18 -28.12 -6.39
C PRO A 330 -17.90 -27.55 -7.62
N GLU A 331 -18.89 -26.70 -7.43
CA GLU A 331 -19.63 -25.99 -8.49
C GLU A 331 -18.94 -24.69 -8.94
N SER A 332 -17.94 -24.22 -8.20
CA SER A 332 -17.28 -22.92 -8.47
C SER A 332 -15.83 -23.11 -8.88
N VAL A 333 -15.43 -22.38 -9.92
CA VAL A 333 -14.02 -22.18 -10.34
C VAL A 333 -13.57 -20.73 -10.14
N GLY A 334 -14.33 -19.92 -9.39
CA GLY A 334 -14.11 -18.48 -9.26
C GLY A 334 -14.61 -17.71 -10.48
N LEU A 335 -14.18 -16.45 -10.59
CA LEU A 335 -14.65 -15.53 -11.63
C LEU A 335 -13.49 -14.73 -12.22
N LEU A 336 -13.65 -14.27 -13.45
CA LEU A 336 -12.77 -13.26 -14.05
C LEU A 336 -13.42 -11.89 -13.86
N ARG A 337 -12.61 -10.90 -13.49
CA ARG A 337 -13.03 -9.49 -13.39
C ARG A 337 -12.87 -8.76 -14.72
N ASN A 338 -11.89 -9.18 -15.52
CA ASN A 338 -11.69 -8.66 -16.87
C ASN A 338 -11.42 -9.81 -17.85
N GLU A 339 -11.79 -9.60 -19.09
CA GLU A 339 -11.43 -10.51 -20.18
C GLU A 339 -9.93 -10.44 -20.47
N PRO A 340 -9.25 -11.57 -20.73
CA PRO A 340 -7.80 -11.60 -21.00
C PRO A 340 -7.35 -10.67 -22.14
N ASP A 341 -8.20 -10.45 -23.14
CA ASP A 341 -7.90 -9.57 -24.28
C ASP A 341 -7.86 -8.09 -23.88
N VAL A 342 -8.54 -7.67 -22.81
CA VAL A 342 -8.39 -6.31 -22.24
C VAL A 342 -6.98 -6.13 -21.67
N ILE A 343 -6.50 -7.12 -20.90
CA ILE A 343 -5.13 -7.12 -20.35
C ILE A 343 -4.11 -7.10 -21.49
N LEU A 344 -4.28 -7.94 -22.50
CA LEU A 344 -3.40 -8.00 -23.66
C LEU A 344 -3.31 -6.65 -24.40
N ARG A 345 -4.45 -6.01 -24.66
CA ARG A 345 -4.51 -4.71 -25.33
C ARG A 345 -3.71 -3.66 -24.55
N ILE A 346 -4.03 -3.48 -23.26
CA ILE A 346 -3.38 -2.49 -22.40
C ILE A 346 -1.88 -2.79 -22.28
N ALA A 347 -1.49 -4.05 -22.06
CA ALA A 347 -0.10 -4.46 -21.99
C ALA A 347 0.67 -4.15 -23.27
N THR A 348 0.05 -4.41 -24.45
CA THR A 348 0.66 -4.13 -25.75
C THR A 348 0.91 -2.63 -25.98
N GLU A 349 -0.04 -1.79 -25.60
CA GLU A 349 0.09 -0.33 -25.69
C GLU A 349 1.10 0.20 -24.67
N ALA A 350 1.06 -0.29 -23.43
CA ALA A 350 1.96 0.08 -22.35
C ALA A 350 3.44 -0.16 -22.72
N LEU A 351 3.77 -1.27 -23.39
CA LEU A 351 5.13 -1.55 -23.88
C LEU A 351 5.67 -0.45 -24.79
N ARG A 352 4.86 0.08 -25.70
CA ARG A 352 5.24 1.17 -26.61
C ARG A 352 5.42 2.50 -25.90
N LYS A 353 4.76 2.67 -24.75
CA LYS A 353 4.75 3.91 -23.95
C LYS A 353 5.68 3.88 -22.74
N GLY A 354 6.34 2.74 -22.46
CA GLY A 354 7.21 2.57 -21.30
C GLY A 354 6.47 2.60 -19.97
N ILE A 355 5.16 2.30 -19.99
CA ILE A 355 4.30 2.17 -18.82
C ILE A 355 4.43 0.74 -18.29
N GLN A 356 4.52 0.58 -16.97
CA GLN A 356 4.47 -0.71 -16.31
C GLN A 356 3.02 -1.18 -16.19
N VAL A 357 2.76 -2.48 -16.35
CA VAL A 357 1.45 -3.07 -16.06
C VAL A 357 1.57 -3.95 -14.82
N GLU A 358 0.64 -3.75 -13.90
CA GLU A 358 0.55 -4.40 -12.61
C GLU A 358 -0.82 -5.08 -12.51
N THR A 359 -0.87 -6.40 -12.77
CA THR A 359 -2.15 -7.10 -12.85
C THR A 359 -2.36 -8.00 -11.63
N HIS A 360 -3.44 -7.73 -10.86
CA HIS A 360 -3.91 -8.61 -9.81
C HIS A 360 -4.29 -9.97 -10.39
N ALA A 361 -3.70 -11.04 -9.87
CA ALA A 361 -4.09 -12.41 -10.12
C ALA A 361 -3.80 -13.30 -8.92
N ILE A 362 -4.84 -13.85 -8.32
CA ILE A 362 -4.76 -14.70 -7.13
C ILE A 362 -4.84 -16.19 -7.49
N GLY A 363 -5.83 -16.61 -8.28
CA GLY A 363 -6.01 -18.00 -8.67
C GLY A 363 -4.99 -18.48 -9.70
N ASP A 364 -4.73 -19.78 -9.74
CA ASP A 364 -3.80 -20.41 -10.69
C ASP A 364 -4.24 -20.27 -12.15
N ARG A 365 -5.55 -20.23 -12.44
CA ARG A 365 -6.09 -19.87 -13.76
C ARG A 365 -5.88 -18.37 -14.03
N GLY A 366 -6.15 -17.51 -13.07
CA GLY A 366 -5.95 -16.06 -13.20
C GLY A 366 -4.49 -15.72 -13.54
N ASN A 367 -3.54 -16.28 -12.80
CA ASN A 367 -2.11 -16.14 -13.04
C ASN A 367 -1.69 -16.62 -14.43
N ARG A 368 -2.18 -17.80 -14.86
CA ARG A 368 -1.89 -18.33 -16.21
C ARG A 368 -2.38 -17.39 -17.30
N LEU A 369 -3.61 -16.89 -17.20
CA LEU A 369 -4.19 -15.99 -18.20
C LEU A 369 -3.41 -14.67 -18.30
N VAL A 370 -2.92 -14.13 -17.19
CA VAL A 370 -2.07 -12.92 -17.21
C VAL A 370 -0.71 -13.22 -17.86
N LEU A 371 -0.06 -14.34 -17.50
CA LEU A 371 1.20 -14.74 -18.13
C LEU A 371 1.03 -14.94 -19.64
N ASP A 372 -0.07 -15.56 -20.08
CA ASP A 372 -0.39 -15.75 -21.51
C ASP A 372 -0.60 -14.39 -22.21
N ALA A 373 -1.32 -13.45 -21.58
CA ALA A 373 -1.52 -12.11 -22.12
C ALA A 373 -0.19 -11.35 -22.24
N TYR A 374 0.67 -11.40 -21.22
CA TYR A 374 1.97 -10.75 -21.24
C TYR A 374 2.92 -11.39 -22.28
N GLU A 375 2.97 -12.72 -22.41
CA GLU A 375 3.78 -13.42 -23.42
C GLU A 375 3.34 -13.01 -24.85
N ARG A 376 2.03 -12.94 -25.10
CA ARG A 376 1.47 -12.45 -26.38
C ARG A 376 1.81 -10.97 -26.62
N ALA A 377 1.71 -10.12 -25.61
CA ALA A 377 2.08 -8.69 -25.73
C ALA A 377 3.56 -8.52 -26.04
N PHE A 378 4.44 -9.29 -25.36
CA PHE A 378 5.88 -9.26 -25.60
C PHE A 378 6.25 -9.75 -27.01
N ALA A 379 5.53 -10.73 -27.54
CA ALA A 379 5.68 -11.19 -28.93
C ALA A 379 5.18 -10.15 -29.96
N ALA A 380 4.06 -9.46 -29.64
CA ALA A 380 3.49 -8.43 -30.51
C ALA A 380 4.32 -7.13 -30.54
N VAL A 381 5.11 -6.84 -29.48
CA VAL A 381 5.97 -5.66 -29.39
C VAL A 381 7.40 -6.11 -29.10
N PRO A 382 8.21 -6.38 -30.12
CA PRO A 382 9.61 -6.78 -29.95
C PRO A 382 10.42 -5.67 -29.26
N VAL A 383 11.52 -6.03 -28.60
CA VAL A 383 12.35 -5.12 -27.77
C VAL A 383 12.70 -3.82 -28.49
N SER A 384 12.97 -3.88 -29.79
CA SER A 384 13.29 -2.68 -30.60
C SER A 384 12.14 -1.69 -30.77
N GLN A 385 10.90 -2.08 -30.45
CA GLN A 385 9.70 -1.23 -30.49
C GLN A 385 9.22 -0.82 -29.11
N ARG A 386 9.87 -1.30 -28.05
CA ARG A 386 9.55 -0.93 -26.67
C ARG A 386 10.27 0.35 -26.28
N LEU A 387 9.58 1.24 -25.57
CA LEU A 387 10.24 2.41 -25.01
C LEU A 387 11.20 2.05 -23.87
N VAL A 388 10.92 0.95 -23.16
CA VAL A 388 11.75 0.37 -22.10
C VAL A 388 11.99 -1.09 -22.45
N ALA A 389 13.25 -1.49 -22.64
CA ALA A 389 13.61 -2.83 -23.08
C ALA A 389 13.10 -3.92 -22.12
N GLU A 390 13.30 -3.71 -20.81
CA GLU A 390 12.81 -4.58 -19.74
C GLU A 390 11.61 -3.89 -19.06
N PRO A 391 10.36 -4.23 -19.43
CA PRO A 391 9.18 -3.51 -18.95
C PRO A 391 8.85 -3.80 -17.48
N ARG A 392 9.44 -4.87 -16.90
CA ARG A 392 9.25 -5.28 -15.50
C ARG A 392 7.78 -5.35 -15.10
N PHE A 393 6.95 -5.93 -15.99
CA PHE A 393 5.54 -6.13 -15.70
C PHE A 393 5.37 -6.99 -14.47
N ARG A 394 4.31 -6.71 -13.69
CA ARG A 394 4.08 -7.36 -12.41
C ARG A 394 2.79 -8.16 -12.44
N ILE A 395 2.78 -9.27 -11.71
CA ILE A 395 1.56 -9.92 -11.26
C ILE A 395 1.44 -9.68 -9.77
N GLU A 396 0.43 -8.91 -9.40
CA GLU A 396 0.13 -8.62 -8.01
C GLU A 396 -0.53 -9.82 -7.36
N HIS A 397 -0.11 -10.13 -6.17
CA HIS A 397 -0.41 -11.31 -5.36
C HIS A 397 0.30 -12.58 -5.87
N ALA A 398 0.18 -12.98 -7.14
CA ALA A 398 0.74 -14.24 -7.65
C ALA A 398 0.56 -15.39 -6.63
N GLN A 399 -0.64 -15.45 -6.02
CA GLN A 399 -0.86 -16.06 -4.72
C GLN A 399 -0.95 -17.57 -4.80
N VAL A 400 -1.63 -18.11 -5.82
CA VAL A 400 -1.73 -19.55 -6.11
C VAL A 400 -1.21 -19.78 -7.52
N LEU A 401 -0.18 -20.60 -7.65
CA LEU A 401 0.47 -20.87 -8.93
C LEU A 401 0.41 -22.37 -9.27
N ALA A 402 0.09 -22.66 -10.53
CA ALA A 402 0.33 -24.00 -11.04
C ALA A 402 1.85 -24.22 -11.21
N PRO A 403 2.42 -25.37 -10.84
CA PRO A 403 3.86 -25.61 -10.91
C PRO A 403 4.48 -25.33 -12.29
N ALA A 404 3.75 -25.57 -13.38
CA ALA A 404 4.19 -25.31 -14.75
C ALA A 404 4.33 -23.81 -15.09
N ASP A 405 3.66 -22.92 -14.32
CA ASP A 405 3.69 -21.48 -14.57
C ASP A 405 4.81 -20.77 -13.79
N ILE A 406 5.33 -21.37 -12.70
CA ILE A 406 6.40 -20.78 -11.88
C ILE A 406 7.64 -20.40 -12.72
N PRO A 407 8.20 -21.26 -13.58
CA PRO A 407 9.37 -20.90 -14.39
C PRO A 407 9.10 -19.79 -15.42
N ARG A 408 7.83 -19.55 -15.77
CA ARG A 408 7.44 -18.53 -16.75
C ARG A 408 7.71 -17.10 -16.25
N PHE A 409 7.65 -16.87 -14.93
CA PHE A 409 7.98 -15.57 -14.36
C PHE A 409 9.41 -15.16 -14.72
N ALA A 410 10.39 -16.02 -14.45
CA ALA A 410 11.79 -15.76 -14.82
C ALA A 410 11.99 -15.66 -16.33
N LYS A 411 11.41 -16.61 -17.11
CA LYS A 411 11.51 -16.64 -18.58
C LYS A 411 11.01 -15.35 -19.23
N LEU A 412 9.92 -14.78 -18.71
CA LEU A 412 9.29 -13.57 -19.27
C LEU A 412 9.80 -12.28 -18.62
N GLY A 413 10.60 -12.35 -17.55
CA GLY A 413 11.01 -11.20 -16.74
C GLY A 413 9.82 -10.53 -16.02
N VAL A 414 8.79 -11.29 -15.68
CA VAL A 414 7.63 -10.85 -14.92
C VAL A 414 7.95 -10.94 -13.43
N ILE A 415 7.61 -9.90 -12.68
CA ILE A 415 7.84 -9.82 -11.24
C ILE A 415 6.60 -10.34 -10.51
N ALA A 416 6.78 -11.22 -9.51
CA ALA A 416 5.72 -11.61 -8.60
C ALA A 416 5.70 -10.64 -7.41
N SER A 417 4.66 -9.82 -7.30
CA SER A 417 4.49 -8.83 -6.22
C SER A 417 3.57 -9.41 -5.16
N MET A 418 4.15 -9.91 -4.08
CA MET A 418 3.48 -10.79 -3.14
C MET A 418 3.36 -10.16 -1.75
N GLN A 419 2.41 -10.65 -0.95
CA GLN A 419 2.17 -10.23 0.43
C GLN A 419 2.50 -11.40 1.36
N THR A 420 3.50 -11.22 2.21
CA THR A 420 3.90 -12.30 3.11
C THR A 420 2.92 -12.45 4.28
N SER A 421 2.27 -11.37 4.70
CA SER A 421 1.19 -11.39 5.68
C SER A 421 -0.03 -12.20 5.20
N HIS A 422 -0.40 -12.14 3.92
CA HIS A 422 -1.49 -12.99 3.38
C HIS A 422 -1.26 -14.48 3.66
N ALA A 423 -0.02 -14.96 3.54
CA ALA A 423 0.24 -16.37 3.84
C ALA A 423 -0.02 -16.73 5.30
N ILE A 424 0.09 -15.79 6.23
CA ILE A 424 -0.16 -16.07 7.65
C ILE A 424 -1.59 -15.77 8.09
N SER A 425 -2.31 -14.92 7.37
CA SER A 425 -3.73 -14.66 7.59
C SER A 425 -4.62 -15.70 6.91
N ASP A 426 -4.24 -16.16 5.72
CA ASP A 426 -5.04 -17.09 4.91
C ASP A 426 -4.87 -18.58 5.29
N MET A 427 -3.87 -18.92 6.11
CA MET A 427 -3.60 -20.32 6.48
C MET A 427 -4.78 -21.05 7.13
N TYR A 428 -5.73 -20.31 7.66
CA TYR A 428 -6.92 -20.84 8.32
C TYR A 428 -8.01 -21.29 7.34
N PHE A 429 -7.99 -20.82 6.09
CA PHE A 429 -9.01 -21.18 5.08
C PHE A 429 -8.43 -21.66 3.75
N ALA A 430 -7.24 -21.21 3.35
CA ALA A 430 -6.69 -21.55 2.04
C ALA A 430 -6.56 -23.08 1.80
N PRO A 431 -6.18 -23.91 2.78
CA PRO A 431 -6.16 -25.36 2.59
C PRO A 431 -7.53 -25.96 2.23
N SER A 432 -8.62 -25.47 2.83
CA SER A 432 -9.97 -25.94 2.52
C SER A 432 -10.43 -25.51 1.12
N ARG A 433 -10.01 -24.31 0.68
CA ARG A 433 -10.32 -23.78 -0.66
C ARG A 433 -9.61 -24.56 -1.77
N LEU A 434 -8.33 -24.87 -1.55
CA LEU A 434 -7.41 -25.38 -2.57
C LEU A 434 -7.29 -26.92 -2.57
N GLY A 435 -7.43 -27.55 -1.41
CA GLY A 435 -7.10 -28.95 -1.21
C GLY A 435 -5.58 -29.21 -1.16
N PRO A 436 -5.16 -30.47 -0.84
CA PRO A 436 -3.76 -30.78 -0.48
C PRO A 436 -2.75 -30.60 -1.61
N ASP A 437 -3.16 -30.66 -2.87
CA ASP A 437 -2.22 -30.55 -3.98
C ASP A 437 -2.00 -29.11 -4.42
N ARG A 438 -3.06 -28.32 -4.58
CA ARG A 438 -2.95 -26.94 -5.03
C ARG A 438 -2.37 -26.00 -3.97
N VAL A 439 -2.56 -26.30 -2.69
CA VAL A 439 -1.98 -25.53 -1.58
C VAL A 439 -0.45 -25.51 -1.63
N LYS A 440 0.19 -26.50 -2.25
CA LYS A 440 1.65 -26.56 -2.46
C LYS A 440 2.16 -25.45 -3.39
N GLY A 441 1.32 -24.94 -4.28
CA GLY A 441 1.61 -23.80 -5.16
C GLY A 441 1.18 -22.46 -4.60
N ALA A 442 0.65 -22.42 -3.37
CA ALA A 442 0.19 -21.19 -2.75
C ALA A 442 1.34 -20.48 -2.00
N TYR A 443 1.45 -19.14 -2.22
CA TYR A 443 2.49 -18.31 -1.58
C TYR A 443 3.89 -18.90 -1.81
N ALA A 444 4.22 -19.23 -3.06
CA ALA A 444 5.36 -20.04 -3.46
C ALA A 444 6.67 -19.24 -3.61
N TRP A 445 7.03 -18.46 -2.60
CA TRP A 445 8.15 -17.51 -2.63
C TRP A 445 9.49 -18.17 -2.97
N ARG A 446 9.82 -19.25 -2.26
CA ARG A 446 11.06 -20.01 -2.48
C ARG A 446 11.09 -20.61 -3.88
N SER A 447 9.98 -21.24 -4.30
CA SER A 447 9.89 -21.83 -5.63
C SER A 447 10.08 -20.82 -6.76
N LEU A 448 9.56 -19.58 -6.60
CA LEU A 448 9.77 -18.48 -7.55
C LEU A 448 11.25 -18.05 -7.59
N LEU A 449 11.88 -17.85 -6.42
CA LEU A 449 13.29 -17.48 -6.33
C LEU A 449 14.21 -18.57 -6.92
N ASP A 450 13.94 -19.84 -6.60
CA ASP A 450 14.71 -20.98 -7.11
C ASP A 450 14.57 -21.14 -8.63
N ALA A 451 13.43 -20.70 -9.19
CA ALA A 451 13.23 -20.61 -10.64
C ALA A 451 13.89 -19.36 -11.28
N GLY A 452 14.54 -18.51 -10.50
CA GLY A 452 15.20 -17.29 -10.96
C GLY A 452 14.28 -16.08 -11.14
N ALA A 453 13.05 -16.14 -10.67
CA ALA A 453 12.13 -15.00 -10.71
C ALA A 453 12.48 -13.94 -9.66
N ILE A 454 12.18 -12.68 -9.93
CA ILE A 454 12.22 -11.61 -8.95
C ILE A 454 10.86 -11.54 -8.26
N ILE A 455 10.89 -11.44 -6.93
CA ILE A 455 9.70 -11.22 -6.10
C ILE A 455 9.81 -9.88 -5.39
N THR A 456 8.69 -9.24 -5.07
CA THR A 456 8.64 -8.06 -4.19
C THR A 456 7.63 -8.27 -3.09
N GLY A 457 7.81 -7.58 -1.96
CA GLY A 457 6.93 -7.67 -0.79
C GLY A 457 6.17 -6.39 -0.53
N GLY A 458 4.88 -6.54 -0.35
CA GLY A 458 3.97 -5.47 0.06
C GLY A 458 2.95 -5.97 1.06
N THR A 459 2.11 -5.10 1.57
CA THR A 459 1.12 -5.44 2.60
C THR A 459 -0.28 -5.61 2.07
N ASP A 460 -0.59 -5.01 0.92
CA ASP A 460 -1.97 -4.82 0.44
C ASP A 460 -2.84 -4.06 1.47
N ALA A 461 -2.22 -3.24 2.33
CA ALA A 461 -2.97 -2.45 3.30
C ALA A 461 -3.99 -1.51 2.59
N PRO A 462 -5.24 -1.44 3.06
CA PRO A 462 -5.76 -1.81 4.38
C PRO A 462 -6.25 -3.26 4.54
N VAL A 463 -6.09 -4.15 3.56
CA VAL A 463 -6.48 -5.56 3.70
C VAL A 463 -5.74 -6.18 4.89
N GLU A 464 -4.43 -5.97 4.94
CA GLU A 464 -3.60 -6.32 6.09
C GLU A 464 -3.27 -5.10 6.97
N LEU A 465 -2.58 -5.33 8.08
CA LEU A 465 -2.26 -4.28 9.07
C LEU A 465 -1.31 -3.20 8.53
N GLY A 466 -0.54 -3.50 7.48
CA GLY A 466 0.38 -2.54 6.87
C GLY A 466 1.65 -2.31 7.68
N ASP A 467 2.15 -3.31 8.42
CA ASP A 467 3.35 -3.21 9.26
C ASP A 467 4.51 -4.00 8.64
N PRO A 468 5.66 -3.35 8.29
CA PRO A 468 6.81 -4.02 7.70
C PRO A 468 7.44 -5.10 8.60
N ILE A 469 7.30 -4.98 9.91
CA ILE A 469 7.81 -5.98 10.84
C ILE A 469 7.01 -7.27 10.73
N ILE A 470 5.70 -7.17 10.50
CA ILE A 470 4.84 -8.34 10.24
C ILE A 470 5.22 -8.98 8.92
N GLU A 471 5.43 -8.20 7.85
CA GLU A 471 5.88 -8.74 6.56
C GLU A 471 7.22 -9.47 6.69
N PHE A 472 8.20 -8.86 7.34
CA PHE A 472 9.49 -9.49 7.58
C PHE A 472 9.36 -10.78 8.40
N TYR A 473 8.56 -10.74 9.49
CA TYR A 473 8.29 -11.92 10.32
C TYR A 473 7.63 -13.03 9.51
N ALA A 474 6.59 -12.73 8.77
CA ALA A 474 5.87 -13.69 7.94
C ALA A 474 6.78 -14.34 6.89
N ALA A 475 7.63 -13.53 6.23
CA ALA A 475 8.59 -14.00 5.23
C ALA A 475 9.57 -15.04 5.80
N VAL A 476 10.11 -14.81 7.00
CA VAL A 476 11.13 -15.69 7.59
C VAL A 476 10.56 -16.85 8.39
N THR A 477 9.34 -16.73 8.92
CA THR A 477 8.76 -17.76 9.80
C THR A 477 7.62 -18.55 9.18
N ARG A 478 6.84 -17.91 8.29
CA ARG A 478 5.58 -18.42 7.73
C ARG A 478 4.63 -18.93 8.83
N ARG A 479 4.56 -18.17 9.93
CA ARG A 479 3.74 -18.46 11.11
C ARG A 479 2.80 -17.28 11.40
N ALA A 480 1.62 -17.58 11.91
CA ALA A 480 0.71 -16.56 12.45
C ALA A 480 1.37 -15.78 13.60
N LEU A 481 0.80 -14.62 13.94
CA LEU A 481 1.38 -13.70 14.94
C LEU A 481 1.46 -14.32 16.36
N ASP A 482 0.65 -15.32 16.64
CA ASP A 482 0.68 -16.12 17.87
C ASP A 482 1.67 -17.29 17.83
N GLY A 483 2.35 -17.50 16.69
CA GLY A 483 3.31 -18.57 16.45
C GLY A 483 2.72 -19.85 15.85
N TYR A 484 1.41 -19.91 15.62
CA TYR A 484 0.78 -21.05 14.95
C TYR A 484 1.31 -21.23 13.52
N ALA A 485 1.58 -22.48 13.12
CA ALA A 485 2.23 -22.77 11.84
C ALA A 485 1.30 -23.42 10.80
N GLY A 486 0.08 -23.81 11.17
CA GLY A 486 -0.77 -24.63 10.32
C GLY A 486 -0.17 -26.02 10.02
N PRO A 487 -0.95 -27.05 9.86
CA PRO A 487 -0.46 -28.32 9.36
C PRO A 487 -0.09 -28.18 7.88
N ASP A 488 1.09 -28.67 7.50
CA ASP A 488 1.57 -28.72 6.10
C ASP A 488 1.50 -27.38 5.34
N TRP A 489 1.74 -26.24 6.06
CA TRP A 489 1.61 -24.89 5.50
C TRP A 489 2.84 -24.43 4.71
N GLY A 490 3.62 -25.33 4.10
CA GLY A 490 4.69 -24.97 3.18
C GLY A 490 5.84 -24.20 3.85
N LEU A 491 6.32 -24.64 5.02
CA LEU A 491 7.42 -23.98 5.74
C LEU A 491 8.72 -23.95 4.92
N GLU A 492 8.88 -24.80 3.91
CA GLU A 492 9.98 -24.79 2.96
C GLU A 492 9.97 -23.57 2.04
N GLN A 493 8.84 -22.87 1.93
CA GLN A 493 8.73 -21.64 1.15
C GLN A 493 9.29 -20.41 1.88
N ARG A 494 9.75 -20.55 3.13
CA ARG A 494 10.33 -19.43 3.90
C ARG A 494 11.54 -18.80 3.20
N LEU A 495 11.73 -17.52 3.46
CA LEU A 495 12.88 -16.75 3.01
C LEU A 495 13.95 -16.70 4.10
N THR A 496 15.21 -16.54 3.72
CA THR A 496 16.26 -16.11 4.64
C THR A 496 16.00 -14.65 5.07
N ARG A 497 16.65 -14.21 6.14
CA ARG A 497 16.51 -12.81 6.62
C ARG A 497 17.05 -11.80 5.61
N GLU A 498 18.12 -12.14 4.90
CA GLU A 498 18.70 -11.34 3.84
C GLU A 498 17.73 -11.21 2.67
N GLU A 499 17.07 -12.29 2.27
CA GLU A 499 16.03 -12.28 1.23
C GLU A 499 14.80 -11.49 1.69
N ALA A 500 14.36 -11.65 2.95
CA ALA A 500 13.26 -10.88 3.53
C ALA A 500 13.58 -9.38 3.59
N LEU A 501 14.84 -9.00 3.89
CA LEU A 501 15.27 -7.61 3.79
C LEU A 501 15.22 -7.11 2.34
N ARG A 502 15.72 -7.90 1.39
CA ARG A 502 15.68 -7.54 -0.04
C ARG A 502 14.26 -7.45 -0.57
N LEU A 503 13.34 -8.29 -0.07
CA LEU A 503 11.91 -8.28 -0.39
C LEU A 503 11.27 -6.92 -0.09
N LEU A 504 11.72 -6.24 0.96
CA LEU A 504 11.18 -4.95 1.42
C LEU A 504 12.09 -3.75 1.08
N THR A 505 13.18 -3.95 0.33
CA THR A 505 14.14 -2.87 0.02
C THR A 505 14.58 -2.87 -1.44
N TYR A 506 15.54 -3.73 -1.81
CA TYR A 506 16.16 -3.72 -3.14
C TYR A 506 15.20 -4.19 -4.24
N TRP A 507 14.46 -5.27 -4.05
CA TRP A 507 13.58 -5.80 -5.08
C TRP A 507 12.40 -4.87 -5.39
N PRO A 508 11.73 -4.21 -4.39
CA PRO A 508 10.77 -3.14 -4.68
C PRO A 508 11.38 -1.95 -5.43
N ALA A 509 12.62 -1.55 -5.10
CA ALA A 509 13.30 -0.48 -5.82
C ALA A 509 13.57 -0.88 -7.29
N TYR A 510 14.01 -2.12 -7.52
CA TYR A 510 14.16 -2.67 -8.87
C TYR A 510 12.82 -2.69 -9.62
N ALA A 511 11.75 -3.19 -8.97
CA ALA A 511 10.42 -3.23 -9.59
C ALA A 511 9.92 -1.84 -10.02
N ALA A 512 10.25 -0.80 -9.26
CA ALA A 512 9.91 0.58 -9.55
C ALA A 512 10.93 1.33 -10.44
N PHE A 513 11.96 0.65 -10.98
CA PHE A 513 13.06 1.27 -11.77
C PHE A 513 13.88 2.31 -10.99
N GLN A 514 14.03 2.12 -9.69
CA GLN A 514 14.68 3.05 -8.77
C GLN A 514 15.88 2.44 -8.04
N GLU A 515 16.38 1.28 -8.45
CA GLU A 515 17.51 0.59 -7.82
C GLU A 515 18.81 1.38 -7.87
N GLY A 516 18.95 2.30 -8.81
CA GLY A 516 20.07 3.26 -8.89
C GLY A 516 19.99 4.39 -7.84
N GLU A 517 18.80 4.63 -7.28
CA GLU A 517 18.57 5.74 -6.36
C GLU A 517 18.31 5.29 -4.91
N ARG A 518 17.83 4.06 -4.69
CA ARG A 518 17.39 3.56 -3.38
C ARG A 518 17.42 2.03 -3.29
N GLY A 519 16.96 1.48 -2.16
CA GLY A 519 16.88 0.04 -1.91
C GLY A 519 18.12 -0.55 -1.25
N THR A 520 19.23 0.19 -1.23
CA THR A 520 20.46 -0.11 -0.49
C THR A 520 21.07 1.18 0.09
N ILE A 521 21.90 1.05 1.12
CA ILE A 521 22.67 2.18 1.70
C ILE A 521 24.03 2.21 1.02
N GLU A 522 24.15 3.01 -0.04
CA GLU A 522 25.36 3.18 -0.84
C GLU A 522 25.59 4.66 -1.18
N VAL A 523 26.83 5.05 -1.37
CA VAL A 523 27.19 6.42 -1.77
C VAL A 523 26.48 6.81 -3.06
N GLY A 524 25.93 8.02 -3.08
CA GLY A 524 25.17 8.60 -4.20
C GLY A 524 23.66 8.34 -4.15
N LYS A 525 23.20 7.35 -3.38
CA LYS A 525 21.77 7.04 -3.24
C LYS A 525 21.06 7.99 -2.27
N LEU A 526 19.75 7.99 -2.33
CA LEU A 526 18.89 8.74 -1.42
C LEU A 526 19.08 8.28 0.03
N ALA A 527 19.10 9.22 0.94
CA ALA A 527 19.26 8.97 2.36
C ALA A 527 17.94 8.62 3.03
N ASP A 528 17.36 7.50 2.62
CA ASP A 528 16.13 6.94 3.18
C ASP A 528 16.48 5.77 4.10
N PHE A 529 16.06 5.84 5.38
CA PHE A 529 16.42 4.84 6.39
C PHE A 529 15.22 4.50 7.28
N THR A 530 15.15 3.23 7.70
CA THR A 530 14.28 2.78 8.79
C THR A 530 15.14 2.32 9.94
N VAL A 531 14.96 2.94 11.13
CA VAL A 531 15.75 2.66 12.34
C VAL A 531 14.89 1.90 13.34
N LEU A 532 15.37 0.74 13.77
CA LEU A 532 14.67 -0.18 14.65
C LEU A 532 15.31 -0.28 16.03
N SER A 533 14.46 -0.51 17.04
CA SER A 533 14.87 -0.73 18.44
C SER A 533 15.55 -2.07 18.69
N ALA A 534 15.46 -3.02 17.76
CA ALA A 534 16.03 -4.37 17.86
C ALA A 534 16.61 -4.81 16.53
N ASP A 535 17.64 -5.66 16.58
CA ASP A 535 18.27 -6.26 15.41
C ASP A 535 17.44 -7.44 14.89
N ILE A 536 16.44 -7.17 14.03
CA ILE A 536 15.57 -8.20 13.43
C ILE A 536 16.33 -9.19 12.56
N MET A 537 17.57 -8.87 12.17
CA MET A 537 18.45 -9.76 11.42
C MET A 537 19.13 -10.81 12.31
N GLN A 538 19.12 -10.65 13.65
CA GLN A 538 19.84 -11.52 14.58
C GLN A 538 18.98 -12.05 15.73
N VAL A 539 17.96 -11.30 16.18
CA VAL A 539 17.12 -11.74 17.31
C VAL A 539 16.39 -13.06 16.99
N PRO A 540 16.06 -13.88 18.01
CA PRO A 540 15.19 -15.03 17.81
C PRO A 540 13.86 -14.64 17.14
N ASP A 541 13.30 -15.50 16.30
CA ASP A 541 12.09 -15.21 15.48
C ASP A 541 10.94 -14.64 16.33
N ALA A 542 10.68 -15.19 17.50
CA ALA A 542 9.65 -14.70 18.44
C ALA A 542 9.89 -13.27 18.97
N ARG A 543 11.09 -12.72 18.76
CA ARG A 543 11.44 -11.35 19.16
C ARG A 543 11.29 -10.35 18.03
N ILE A 544 11.16 -10.78 16.77
CA ILE A 544 11.01 -9.91 15.61
C ILE A 544 9.80 -8.99 15.81
N LEU A 545 8.64 -9.53 16.16
CA LEU A 545 7.41 -8.77 16.40
C LEU A 545 7.47 -7.78 17.58
N LYS A 546 8.54 -7.78 18.37
CA LYS A 546 8.76 -6.82 19.47
C LYS A 546 9.63 -5.64 19.06
N ALA A 547 10.18 -5.67 17.86
CA ALA A 547 10.91 -4.53 17.31
C ALA A 547 9.93 -3.34 17.11
N ARG A 548 10.42 -2.14 17.37
CA ARG A 548 9.69 -0.89 17.16
C ARG A 548 10.47 0.00 16.21
N VAL A 549 9.76 0.77 15.43
CA VAL A 549 10.36 1.82 14.60
C VAL A 549 10.71 3.00 15.51
N VAL A 550 11.98 3.33 15.59
CA VAL A 550 12.49 4.46 16.39
C VAL A 550 12.57 5.73 15.57
N TYR A 551 13.05 5.60 14.31
CA TYR A 551 13.05 6.70 13.34
C TYR A 551 12.68 6.18 11.95
N THR A 552 11.96 7.03 11.21
CA THR A 552 11.83 6.96 9.75
C THR A 552 12.48 8.21 9.18
N ILE A 553 13.43 8.02 8.26
CA ILE A 553 14.23 9.10 7.69
C ILE A 553 14.07 9.06 6.18
N ILE A 554 13.74 10.20 5.57
CA ILE A 554 13.57 10.34 4.11
C ILE A 554 14.40 11.53 3.64
N GLY A 555 15.32 11.30 2.70
CA GLY A 555 16.21 12.34 2.21
C GLY A 555 17.06 12.98 3.32
N GLY A 556 17.43 12.21 4.36
CA GLY A 556 18.17 12.72 5.53
C GLY A 556 17.32 13.48 6.55
N GLU A 557 16.03 13.72 6.28
CA GLU A 557 15.11 14.34 7.23
C GLU A 557 14.42 13.28 8.10
N VAL A 558 14.39 13.50 9.42
CA VAL A 558 13.64 12.66 10.37
C VAL A 558 12.16 13.02 10.25
N VAL A 559 11.40 12.17 9.53
CA VAL A 559 9.96 12.38 9.27
C VAL A 559 9.07 11.69 10.31
N TYR A 560 9.61 10.73 11.04
CA TYR A 560 8.98 10.12 12.21
C TYR A 560 10.02 9.82 13.29
N ARG A 561 9.63 10.04 14.54
CA ARG A 561 10.41 9.70 15.75
C ARG A 561 9.47 9.14 16.81
N GLU A 562 9.83 8.00 17.39
CA GLU A 562 9.12 7.43 18.54
C GLU A 562 9.19 8.39 19.75
N ALA A 563 8.07 8.62 20.44
CA ALA A 563 7.96 9.60 21.52
C ALA A 563 8.92 9.34 22.70
N THR A 564 9.34 8.09 22.91
CA THR A 564 10.29 7.70 23.97
C THR A 564 11.75 7.81 23.56
N ALA A 565 12.04 8.08 22.29
CA ALA A 565 13.40 8.29 21.81
C ALA A 565 13.90 9.66 22.27
N GLN A 566 14.71 9.69 23.32
CA GLN A 566 15.39 10.92 23.77
C GLN A 566 16.35 11.42 22.70
N GLU A 567 16.54 12.74 22.60
CA GLU A 567 17.69 13.29 21.87
C GLU A 567 18.96 12.80 22.56
N ARG A 568 19.62 11.86 21.94
CA ARG A 568 20.94 11.38 22.35
C ARG A 568 22.04 12.11 21.60
#